data_210761fa354654334468f86f43662af6
#
_entry.id   210761fa354654334468f86f43662af6
#
_cell.length_a   1.000
_cell.length_b   1.000
_cell.length_c   1.000
_cell.angle_alpha   90.00
_cell.angle_beta   90.00
_cell.angle_gamma   90.00
#
_symmetry.space_group_name_H-M   'P 1'
#
loop_
_entity.id
_entity.type
_entity.pdbx_description
1 polymer ?
#
loop_
_entity_poly.entity_id
_entity_poly.type
_entity_poly.pdbx_seq_one_letter_code
_entity_poly.pdbx_strand_id
1 'polypeptide(L)'
;MSFFEQQEEEVHSLWVEKYRPTKLDDYVGNENLKAKVKGYIESGDIPHLLFFGKAGTGKTTLAKLIVKNIDSDVMIINASDENNVDTVRNKVKNFASGVGFKKYKIVILDEFDYMTPNAQALLRNLMETFSRHCRFILTCNYIEKIILPIQSRCQSFQIVPPTKKDVAVQIAKILKQEEMQFNPTDLVPIVDGYYPDIRKIINTCQLACVGGV
;
A
#
# COMPACT_ATOMS: atom_id res chain seq x y z
N MET A 1 6.74 24.21 2.53
CA MET A 1 7.65 23.09 2.23
C MET A 1 6.99 21.83 2.77
N SER A 2 6.58 20.93 1.90
CA SER A 2 5.86 19.72 2.29
C SER A 2 6.84 18.70 2.88
N PHE A 3 6.38 17.92 3.85
CA PHE A 3 7.15 16.87 4.53
C PHE A 3 7.71 15.80 3.56
N PHE A 4 7.27 15.80 2.30
CA PHE A 4 7.69 14.88 1.23
C PHE A 4 8.84 15.44 0.36
N GLU A 5 9.20 16.73 0.48
CA GLU A 5 10.26 17.34 -0.34
C GLU A 5 11.67 17.21 0.26
N GLN A 6 11.81 16.66 1.46
CA GLN A 6 13.09 16.42 2.12
C GLN A 6 13.43 14.93 2.32
N GLN A 7 12.80 14.03 1.58
CA GLN A 7 13.44 12.72 1.41
C GLN A 7 14.51 12.89 0.33
N GLU A 8 15.71 13.33 0.73
CA GLU A 8 16.95 12.93 0.08
C GLU A 8 16.78 11.46 -0.30
N GLU A 9 17.19 11.07 -1.52
CA GLU A 9 17.21 9.67 -1.94
C GLU A 9 18.07 8.90 -0.93
N GLU A 10 17.47 8.45 0.17
CA GLU A 10 18.08 7.45 1.02
C GLU A 10 18.36 6.27 0.09
N VAL A 11 19.64 6.03 -0.18
CA VAL A 11 20.08 4.87 -0.95
C VAL A 11 19.75 3.64 -0.10
N HIS A 12 18.52 3.17 -0.22
CA HIS A 12 18.09 1.97 0.48
C HIS A 12 18.93 0.79 -0.01
N SER A 13 19.69 0.20 0.88
CA SER A 13 20.43 -1.05 0.61
C SER A 13 19.46 -2.22 0.36
N LEU A 14 18.23 -2.14 0.87
CA LEU A 14 17.20 -3.15 0.70
C LEU A 14 16.45 -2.96 -0.63
N TRP A 15 16.54 -3.93 -1.52
CA TRP A 15 15.89 -3.88 -2.83
C TRP A 15 14.38 -3.74 -2.75
N VAL A 16 13.75 -4.31 -1.75
CA VAL A 16 12.29 -4.16 -1.50
C VAL A 16 11.87 -2.70 -1.37
N GLU A 17 12.70 -1.85 -0.76
CA GLU A 17 12.41 -0.43 -0.61
C GLU A 17 12.95 0.37 -1.82
N LYS A 18 14.18 0.10 -2.27
CA LYS A 18 14.80 0.75 -3.44
C LYS A 18 13.95 0.64 -4.70
N TYR A 19 13.36 -0.54 -4.93
CA TYR A 19 12.55 -0.83 -6.13
C TYR A 19 11.04 -0.79 -5.88
N ARG A 20 10.62 -0.17 -4.77
CA ARG A 20 9.21 0.07 -4.54
C ARG A 20 8.66 1.01 -5.62
N PRO A 21 7.57 0.66 -6.32
CA PRO A 21 6.96 1.52 -7.34
C PRO A 21 6.73 2.94 -6.83
N THR A 22 7.20 3.92 -7.59
CA THR A 22 7.02 5.36 -7.29
C THR A 22 5.98 6.02 -8.18
N LYS A 23 5.64 5.37 -9.30
CA LYS A 23 4.59 5.77 -10.24
C LYS A 23 3.58 4.65 -10.40
N LEU A 24 2.34 5.01 -10.77
CA LEU A 24 1.28 4.02 -10.97
C LEU A 24 1.59 3.06 -12.13
N ASP A 25 2.29 3.53 -13.16
CA ASP A 25 2.68 2.71 -14.31
C ASP A 25 3.71 1.63 -13.95
N ASP A 26 4.53 1.87 -12.92
CA ASP A 26 5.49 0.88 -12.42
C ASP A 26 4.84 -0.19 -11.52
N TYR A 27 3.58 0.03 -11.12
CA TYR A 27 2.84 -0.94 -10.31
C TYR A 27 2.36 -2.10 -11.19
N VAL A 28 2.89 -3.29 -10.97
CA VAL A 28 2.65 -4.47 -11.80
C VAL A 28 1.32 -5.13 -11.49
N GLY A 29 0.54 -5.46 -12.52
CA GLY A 29 -0.75 -6.16 -12.41
C GLY A 29 -1.93 -5.24 -12.06
N ASN A 30 -3.09 -5.87 -11.88
CA ASN A 30 -4.35 -5.20 -11.51
C ASN A 30 -4.77 -4.06 -12.48
N GLU A 31 -4.66 -4.27 -13.79
CA GLU A 31 -4.86 -3.24 -14.81
C GLU A 31 -6.22 -2.52 -14.69
N ASN A 32 -7.30 -3.27 -14.41
CA ASN A 32 -8.63 -2.67 -14.20
C ASN A 32 -8.67 -1.75 -12.97
N LEU A 33 -7.95 -2.11 -11.91
CA LEU A 33 -7.83 -1.27 -10.72
C LEU A 33 -6.97 -0.05 -10.99
N LYS A 34 -5.85 -0.20 -11.72
CA LYS A 34 -4.99 0.92 -12.13
C LYS A 34 -5.79 1.95 -12.93
N ALA A 35 -6.62 1.51 -13.87
CA ALA A 35 -7.48 2.41 -14.64
C ALA A 35 -8.44 3.21 -13.75
N LYS A 36 -9.07 2.56 -12.75
CA LYS A 36 -9.94 3.24 -11.78
C LYS A 36 -9.17 4.22 -10.91
N VAL A 37 -8.01 3.81 -10.40
CA VAL A 37 -7.14 4.66 -9.58
C VAL A 37 -6.68 5.89 -10.37
N LYS A 38 -6.35 5.73 -11.65
CA LYS A 38 -6.02 6.84 -12.55
C LYS A 38 -7.18 7.82 -12.65
N GLY A 39 -8.42 7.35 -12.82
CA GLY A 39 -9.61 8.20 -12.83
C GLY A 39 -9.80 8.97 -11.52
N TYR A 40 -9.53 8.36 -10.35
CA TYR A 40 -9.58 9.07 -9.07
C TYR A 40 -8.50 10.14 -8.95
N ILE A 41 -7.29 9.87 -9.41
CA ILE A 41 -6.19 10.83 -9.43
C ILE A 41 -6.53 12.01 -10.34
N GLU A 42 -7.04 11.75 -11.55
CA GLU A 42 -7.44 12.78 -12.52
C GLU A 42 -8.61 13.65 -12.02
N SER A 43 -9.57 13.07 -11.32
CA SER A 43 -10.69 13.82 -10.71
C SER A 43 -10.28 14.60 -9.45
N GLY A 44 -9.16 14.20 -8.83
CA GLY A 44 -8.70 14.76 -7.55
C GLY A 44 -9.61 14.43 -6.37
N ASP A 45 -10.53 13.47 -6.51
CA ASP A 45 -11.41 12.98 -5.44
C ASP A 45 -11.45 11.46 -5.44
N ILE A 46 -11.39 10.88 -4.24
CA ILE A 46 -11.47 9.43 -4.05
C ILE A 46 -12.60 9.09 -3.07
N PRO A 47 -13.27 7.96 -3.22
CA PRO A 47 -14.11 7.40 -2.16
C PRO A 47 -13.25 6.86 -1.01
N HIS A 48 -13.88 6.36 0.05
CA HIS A 48 -13.18 5.50 0.97
C HIS A 48 -12.82 4.19 0.25
N LEU A 49 -11.57 3.75 0.39
CA LEU A 49 -11.03 2.57 -0.30
C LEU A 49 -10.66 1.47 0.70
N LEU A 50 -10.90 0.23 0.34
CA LEU A 50 -10.46 -0.94 1.09
C LEU A 50 -9.72 -1.90 0.13
N PHE A 51 -8.41 -2.04 0.33
CA PHE A 51 -7.58 -2.98 -0.42
C PHE A 51 -7.35 -4.24 0.40
N PHE A 52 -7.75 -5.39 -0.11
CA PHE A 52 -7.58 -6.66 0.58
C PHE A 52 -6.92 -7.72 -0.31
N GLY A 53 -6.25 -8.69 0.30
CA GLY A 53 -5.56 -9.78 -0.40
C GLY A 53 -4.32 -10.26 0.33
N LYS A 54 -3.64 -11.24 -0.22
CA LYS A 54 -2.48 -11.90 0.42
C LYS A 54 -1.37 -10.90 0.78
N ALA A 55 -0.57 -11.24 1.78
CA ALA A 55 0.61 -10.45 2.15
C ALA A 55 1.59 -10.34 0.96
N GLY A 56 2.36 -9.25 0.91
CA GLY A 56 3.39 -9.06 -0.12
C GLY A 56 2.89 -8.74 -1.53
N THR A 57 1.56 -8.53 -1.75
CA THR A 57 0.96 -8.27 -3.07
C THR A 57 0.90 -6.79 -3.47
N GLY A 58 1.41 -5.87 -2.64
CA GLY A 58 1.51 -4.44 -2.99
C GLY A 58 0.35 -3.56 -2.53
N LYS A 59 -0.51 -3.98 -1.60
CA LYS A 59 -1.64 -3.17 -1.07
C LYS A 59 -1.21 -1.81 -0.54
N THR A 60 -0.27 -1.80 0.40
CA THR A 60 0.29 -0.58 1.02
C THR A 60 0.99 0.31 -0.02
N THR A 61 1.69 -0.31 -0.99
CA THR A 61 2.33 0.40 -2.09
C THR A 61 1.31 1.14 -2.93
N LEU A 62 0.20 0.49 -3.31
CA LEU A 62 -0.87 1.12 -4.07
C LEU A 62 -1.51 2.28 -3.30
N ALA A 63 -1.80 2.10 -2.00
CA ALA A 63 -2.32 3.15 -1.15
C ALA A 63 -1.39 4.39 -1.13
N LYS A 64 -0.09 4.18 -0.97
CA LYS A 64 0.92 5.25 -1.00
C LYS A 64 1.02 5.93 -2.38
N LEU A 65 0.93 5.17 -3.48
CA LEU A 65 0.92 5.72 -4.83
C LEU A 65 -0.28 6.65 -5.07
N ILE A 66 -1.46 6.29 -4.58
CA ILE A 66 -2.66 7.11 -4.70
C ILE A 66 -2.45 8.46 -4.01
N VAL A 67 -2.05 8.46 -2.76
CA VAL A 67 -1.91 9.71 -1.97
C VAL A 67 -0.76 10.59 -2.46
N LYS A 68 0.28 10.00 -3.07
CA LYS A 68 1.37 10.77 -3.68
C LYS A 68 0.90 11.59 -4.88
N ASN A 69 -0.16 11.14 -5.57
CA ASN A 69 -0.67 11.77 -6.79
C ASN A 69 -1.96 12.61 -6.56
N ILE A 70 -2.41 12.75 -5.31
CA ILE A 70 -3.58 13.57 -4.96
C ILE A 70 -3.12 14.71 -4.04
N ASP A 71 -3.56 15.93 -4.34
CA ASP A 71 -3.28 17.07 -3.47
C ASP A 71 -4.06 16.97 -2.15
N SER A 72 -3.45 16.34 -1.17
CA SER A 72 -4.06 16.03 0.13
C SER A 72 -3.05 16.07 1.27
N ASP A 73 -3.52 16.44 2.46
CA ASP A 73 -2.80 16.16 3.69
C ASP A 73 -2.93 14.68 4.02
N VAL A 74 -1.83 14.00 4.35
CA VAL A 74 -1.82 12.55 4.53
C VAL A 74 -1.36 12.17 5.93
N MET A 75 -2.10 11.25 6.56
CA MET A 75 -1.71 10.53 7.78
C MET A 75 -1.65 9.04 7.49
N ILE A 76 -0.57 8.39 7.90
CA ILE A 76 -0.40 6.93 7.77
C ILE A 76 -0.27 6.34 9.17
N ILE A 77 -1.10 5.35 9.47
CA ILE A 77 -1.08 4.59 10.73
C ILE A 77 -1.02 3.11 10.36
N ASN A 78 -0.06 2.40 10.97
CA ASN A 78 -0.05 0.94 10.92
C ASN A 78 -0.81 0.40 12.13
N ALA A 79 -1.92 -0.29 11.89
CA ALA A 79 -2.80 -0.81 12.94
C ALA A 79 -2.17 -1.99 13.72
N SER A 80 -1.15 -2.64 13.16
CA SER A 80 -0.41 -3.69 13.87
C SER A 80 0.54 -3.14 14.93
N ASP A 81 1.05 -1.92 14.73
CA ASP A 81 2.02 -1.29 15.63
C ASP A 81 1.32 -0.47 16.74
N GLU A 82 0.13 0.05 16.45
CA GLU A 82 -0.63 0.88 17.39
C GLU A 82 -1.78 0.11 18.03
N ASN A 83 -1.49 -0.61 19.11
CA ASN A 83 -2.45 -1.46 19.81
C ASN A 83 -3.48 -0.69 20.66
N ASN A 84 -3.27 0.61 20.90
CA ASN A 84 -4.18 1.40 21.72
C ASN A 84 -5.24 2.08 20.84
N VAL A 85 -6.47 1.59 20.94
CA VAL A 85 -7.65 2.07 20.19
C VAL A 85 -7.90 3.56 20.40
N ASP A 86 -7.78 4.04 21.65
CA ASP A 86 -8.01 5.45 21.97
C ASP A 86 -6.94 6.34 21.39
N THR A 87 -5.70 5.87 21.32
CA THR A 87 -4.60 6.60 20.65
C THR A 87 -4.89 6.76 19.16
N VAL A 88 -5.24 5.68 18.47
CA VAL A 88 -5.58 5.72 17.03
C VAL A 88 -6.78 6.63 16.80
N ARG A 89 -7.85 6.47 17.59
CA ARG A 89 -9.05 7.30 17.52
C ARG A 89 -8.73 8.78 17.68
N ASN A 90 -7.94 9.15 18.68
CA ASN A 90 -7.59 10.54 18.96
C ASN A 90 -6.69 11.11 17.85
N LYS A 91 -5.70 10.37 17.36
CA LYS A 91 -4.86 10.79 16.23
C LYS A 91 -5.71 11.05 15.00
N VAL A 92 -6.57 10.12 14.61
CA VAL A 92 -7.46 10.26 13.44
C VAL A 92 -8.41 11.43 13.61
N LYS A 93 -9.05 11.56 14.79
CA LYS A 93 -9.97 12.66 15.09
C LYS A 93 -9.26 14.01 15.00
N ASN A 94 -8.11 14.17 15.65
CA ASN A 94 -7.34 15.43 15.66
C ASN A 94 -6.89 15.80 14.23
N PHE A 95 -6.40 14.83 13.47
CA PHE A 95 -6.03 15.04 12.08
C PHE A 95 -7.24 15.43 11.24
N ALA A 96 -8.34 14.70 11.31
CA ALA A 96 -9.53 14.96 10.51
C ALA A 96 -10.22 16.29 10.85
N SER A 97 -10.26 16.69 12.15
CA SER A 97 -10.88 17.93 12.60
C SER A 97 -9.99 19.16 12.52
N GLY A 98 -8.66 18.98 12.44
CA GLY A 98 -7.71 20.10 12.37
C GLY A 98 -7.85 20.93 11.10
N VAL A 99 -7.22 22.09 11.06
CA VAL A 99 -7.11 22.89 9.83
C VAL A 99 -6.19 22.18 8.86
N GLY A 100 -6.64 21.95 7.62
CA GLY A 100 -5.85 21.38 6.54
C GLY A 100 -5.23 22.46 5.68
N PHE A 101 -4.07 22.18 5.10
CA PHE A 101 -3.43 23.06 4.11
C PHE A 101 -3.91 22.75 2.69
N LYS A 102 -4.51 21.58 2.50
CA LYS A 102 -4.94 21.05 1.21
C LYS A 102 -6.44 20.77 1.17
N LYS A 103 -6.96 20.55 -0.05
CA LYS A 103 -8.40 20.37 -0.28
C LYS A 103 -8.97 19.17 0.48
N TYR A 104 -8.23 18.08 0.53
CA TYR A 104 -8.63 16.84 1.20
C TYR A 104 -7.60 16.40 2.22
N LYS A 105 -8.07 15.61 3.17
CA LYS A 105 -7.25 14.82 4.08
C LYS A 105 -7.44 13.35 3.77
N ILE A 106 -6.35 12.59 3.78
CA ILE A 106 -6.41 11.16 3.56
C ILE A 106 -5.74 10.45 4.74
N VAL A 107 -6.46 9.53 5.35
CA VAL A 107 -5.94 8.64 6.40
C VAL A 107 -5.74 7.26 5.80
N ILE A 108 -4.50 6.78 5.79
CA ILE A 108 -4.18 5.38 5.47
C ILE A 108 -4.11 4.60 6.79
N LEU A 109 -4.92 3.54 6.91
CA LEU A 109 -4.84 2.57 7.98
C LEU A 109 -4.36 1.26 7.38
N ASP A 110 -3.06 1.00 7.56
CA ASP A 110 -2.42 -0.22 7.07
C ASP A 110 -2.63 -1.36 8.05
N GLU A 111 -2.76 -2.58 7.54
CA GLU A 111 -3.02 -3.79 8.35
C GLU A 111 -4.26 -3.68 9.27
N PHE A 112 -5.32 -3.08 8.76
CA PHE A 112 -6.53 -2.75 9.51
C PHE A 112 -7.24 -3.97 10.13
N ASP A 113 -7.01 -5.16 9.63
CA ASP A 113 -7.48 -6.44 10.17
C ASP A 113 -6.84 -6.82 11.53
N TYR A 114 -5.84 -6.09 12.01
CA TYR A 114 -5.33 -6.20 13.37
C TYR A 114 -6.17 -5.43 14.41
N MET A 115 -7.05 -4.52 13.96
CA MET A 115 -7.93 -3.79 14.86
C MET A 115 -9.09 -4.65 15.33
N THR A 116 -9.43 -4.54 16.62
CA THR A 116 -10.60 -5.19 17.18
C THR A 116 -11.90 -4.67 16.58
N PRO A 117 -13.00 -5.46 16.56
CA PRO A 117 -14.29 -5.00 16.04
C PRO A 117 -14.81 -3.72 16.73
N ASN A 118 -14.55 -3.53 18.02
CA ASN A 118 -14.91 -2.32 18.75
C ASN A 118 -14.12 -1.10 18.24
N ALA A 119 -12.82 -1.25 17.99
CA ALA A 119 -11.99 -0.21 17.41
C ALA A 119 -12.47 0.17 16.00
N GLN A 120 -12.80 -0.82 15.18
CA GLN A 120 -13.34 -0.61 13.84
C GLN A 120 -14.68 0.14 13.89
N ALA A 121 -15.57 -0.18 14.87
CA ALA A 121 -16.83 0.52 15.04
C ALA A 121 -16.66 2.01 15.41
N LEU A 122 -15.65 2.34 16.22
CA LEU A 122 -15.32 3.73 16.55
C LEU A 122 -14.80 4.49 15.31
N LEU A 123 -13.92 3.85 14.52
CA LEU A 123 -13.43 4.44 13.28
C LEU A 123 -14.52 4.64 12.23
N ARG A 124 -15.49 3.73 12.14
CA ARG A 124 -16.69 3.91 11.30
C ARG A 124 -17.38 5.25 11.60
N ASN A 125 -17.56 5.59 12.86
CA ASN A 125 -18.19 6.87 13.25
C ASN A 125 -17.37 8.06 12.79
N LEU A 126 -16.02 7.99 12.85
CA LEU A 126 -15.15 9.05 12.33
C LEU A 126 -15.24 9.16 10.80
N MET A 127 -15.30 8.04 10.09
CA MET A 127 -15.49 8.03 8.63
C MET A 127 -16.78 8.74 8.23
N GLU A 128 -17.88 8.51 8.96
CA GLU A 128 -19.16 9.19 8.72
C GLU A 128 -19.08 10.69 9.04
N THR A 129 -18.54 11.02 10.21
CA THR A 129 -18.47 12.41 10.70
C THR A 129 -17.64 13.30 9.78
N PHE A 130 -16.53 12.81 9.28
CA PHE A 130 -15.57 13.58 8.49
C PHE A 130 -15.62 13.30 6.98
N SER A 131 -16.65 12.60 6.49
CA SER A 131 -16.78 12.19 5.09
C SER A 131 -16.70 13.30 4.05
N ARG A 132 -17.00 14.55 4.42
CA ARG A 132 -16.96 15.70 3.50
C ARG A 132 -15.55 16.09 3.07
N HIS A 133 -14.55 15.94 3.94
CA HIS A 133 -13.20 16.46 3.71
C HIS A 133 -12.08 15.47 4.08
N CYS A 134 -12.43 14.31 4.61
CA CYS A 134 -11.48 13.26 4.95
C CYS A 134 -11.85 11.96 4.24
N ARG A 135 -10.85 11.32 3.63
CA ARG A 135 -10.98 10.02 2.99
C ARG A 135 -10.14 8.99 3.72
N PHE A 136 -10.56 7.76 3.66
CA PHE A 136 -9.87 6.65 4.31
C PHE A 136 -9.45 5.62 3.26
N ILE A 137 -8.21 5.18 3.34
CA ILE A 137 -7.69 4.05 2.57
C ILE A 137 -7.27 2.99 3.58
N LEU A 138 -7.98 1.88 3.57
CA LEU A 138 -7.75 0.76 4.46
C LEU A 138 -7.05 -0.35 3.69
N THR A 139 -6.07 -1.01 4.31
CA THR A 139 -5.50 -2.25 3.76
C THR A 139 -5.69 -3.39 4.76
N CYS A 140 -5.93 -4.59 4.28
CA CYS A 140 -6.01 -5.77 5.13
C CYS A 140 -5.60 -7.04 4.36
N ASN A 141 -5.19 -8.06 5.10
CA ASN A 141 -4.94 -9.37 4.52
C ASN A 141 -6.23 -10.20 4.47
N TYR A 142 -7.09 -10.06 5.48
CA TYR A 142 -8.28 -10.86 5.70
C TYR A 142 -9.51 -9.97 5.77
N ILE A 143 -10.29 -9.91 4.68
CA ILE A 143 -11.48 -9.06 4.60
C ILE A 143 -12.58 -9.49 5.59
N GLU A 144 -12.63 -10.78 5.92
CA GLU A 144 -13.57 -11.35 6.88
C GLU A 144 -13.36 -10.82 8.31
N LYS A 145 -12.21 -10.27 8.63
CA LYS A 145 -11.94 -9.60 9.91
C LYS A 145 -12.43 -8.15 9.95
N ILE A 146 -12.85 -7.60 8.81
CA ILE A 146 -13.38 -6.25 8.72
C ILE A 146 -14.89 -6.28 8.90
N ILE A 147 -15.40 -5.48 9.83
CA ILE A 147 -16.85 -5.43 10.10
C ILE A 147 -17.63 -4.95 8.87
N LEU A 148 -18.78 -5.55 8.60
CA LEU A 148 -19.61 -5.23 7.44
C LEU A 148 -19.95 -3.74 7.31
N PRO A 149 -20.22 -2.98 8.41
CA PRO A 149 -20.48 -1.54 8.31
C PRO A 149 -19.31 -0.71 7.74
N ILE A 150 -18.06 -1.15 7.90
CA ILE A 150 -16.90 -0.52 7.27
C ILE A 150 -16.84 -0.92 5.80
N GLN A 151 -16.99 -2.21 5.49
CA GLN A 151 -16.96 -2.70 4.11
C GLN A 151 -18.00 -1.99 3.23
N SER A 152 -19.22 -1.77 3.76
CA SER A 152 -20.30 -1.09 3.02
C SER A 152 -20.03 0.40 2.73
N ARG A 153 -19.10 1.03 3.44
CA ARG A 153 -18.72 2.44 3.26
C ARG A 153 -17.51 2.61 2.35
N CYS A 154 -16.82 1.55 2.07
CA CYS A 154 -15.61 1.55 1.24
C CYS A 154 -15.89 0.93 -0.13
N GLN A 155 -15.23 1.45 -1.16
CA GLN A 155 -15.06 0.67 -2.37
C GLN A 155 -13.95 -0.36 -2.13
N SER A 156 -14.35 -1.62 -2.11
CA SER A 156 -13.46 -2.74 -1.80
C SER A 156 -12.85 -3.32 -3.08
N PHE A 157 -11.53 -3.50 -3.07
CA PHE A 157 -10.79 -4.07 -4.19
C PHE A 157 -9.90 -5.20 -3.70
N GLN A 158 -10.07 -6.36 -4.31
CA GLN A 158 -9.13 -7.45 -4.12
C GLN A 158 -7.86 -7.17 -4.91
N ILE A 159 -6.72 -7.14 -4.21
CA ILE A 159 -5.42 -7.05 -4.87
C ILE A 159 -4.98 -8.46 -5.26
N VAL A 160 -5.07 -8.73 -6.55
CA VAL A 160 -4.63 -9.99 -7.12
C VAL A 160 -3.13 -9.88 -7.41
N PRO A 161 -2.32 -10.86 -6.99
CA PRO A 161 -0.90 -10.86 -7.32
C PRO A 161 -0.71 -10.88 -8.84
N PRO A 162 0.31 -10.19 -9.39
CA PRO A 162 0.68 -10.29 -10.79
C PRO A 162 0.97 -11.73 -11.19
N THR A 163 0.94 -12.06 -12.47
CA THR A 163 1.32 -13.41 -12.92
C THR A 163 2.76 -13.72 -12.56
N LYS A 164 3.10 -15.00 -12.38
CA LYS A 164 4.49 -15.42 -12.12
C LYS A 164 5.45 -14.88 -13.20
N LYS A 165 4.98 -14.82 -14.46
CA LYS A 165 5.74 -14.25 -15.58
C LYS A 165 6.03 -12.76 -15.36
N ASP A 166 5.02 -11.98 -14.97
CA ASP A 166 5.19 -10.54 -14.73
C ASP A 166 6.14 -10.28 -13.56
N VAL A 167 6.02 -11.09 -12.50
CA VAL A 167 6.94 -11.04 -11.36
C VAL A 167 8.37 -11.34 -11.81
N ALA A 168 8.59 -12.42 -12.59
CA ALA A 168 9.92 -12.77 -13.11
C ALA A 168 10.51 -11.65 -13.98
N VAL A 169 9.69 -11.02 -14.83
CA VAL A 169 10.12 -9.86 -15.64
C VAL A 169 10.54 -8.68 -14.75
N GLN A 170 9.79 -8.41 -13.68
CA GLN A 170 10.13 -7.34 -12.74
C GLN A 170 11.45 -7.63 -12.00
N ILE A 171 11.64 -8.87 -11.54
CA ILE A 171 12.91 -9.29 -10.90
C ILE A 171 14.08 -9.18 -11.88
N ALA A 172 13.89 -9.62 -13.13
CA ALA A 172 14.94 -9.49 -14.16
C ALA A 172 15.34 -8.03 -14.42
N LYS A 173 14.38 -7.08 -14.35
CA LYS A 173 14.69 -5.65 -14.44
C LYS A 173 15.53 -5.18 -13.26
N ILE A 174 15.19 -5.60 -12.03
CA ILE A 174 15.93 -5.26 -10.82
C ILE A 174 17.37 -5.79 -10.92
N LEU A 175 17.55 -7.06 -11.27
CA LEU A 175 18.87 -7.67 -11.42
C LEU A 175 19.75 -6.95 -12.46
N LYS A 176 19.16 -6.54 -13.58
CA LYS A 176 19.87 -5.75 -14.60
C LYS A 176 20.28 -4.37 -14.08
N GLN A 177 19.44 -3.71 -13.29
CA GLN A 177 19.77 -2.41 -12.69
C GLN A 177 20.86 -2.51 -11.61
N GLU A 178 20.95 -3.67 -10.95
CA GLU A 178 22.04 -3.98 -10.01
C GLU A 178 23.27 -4.60 -10.70
N GLU A 179 23.31 -4.62 -12.04
CA GLU A 179 24.42 -5.13 -12.85
C GLU A 179 24.77 -6.61 -12.56
N MET A 180 23.77 -7.38 -12.08
CA MET A 180 23.94 -8.80 -11.74
C MET A 180 23.82 -9.67 -12.98
N GLN A 181 24.75 -10.63 -13.12
CA GLN A 181 24.64 -11.70 -14.13
C GLN A 181 23.73 -12.81 -13.62
N PHE A 182 22.78 -13.23 -14.44
CA PHE A 182 21.83 -14.31 -14.10
C PHE A 182 21.30 -14.96 -15.38
N ASN A 183 20.89 -16.22 -15.27
CA ASN A 183 20.10 -16.87 -16.31
C ASN A 183 18.61 -16.76 -15.95
N PRO A 184 17.71 -16.52 -16.92
CA PRO A 184 16.27 -16.45 -16.64
C PRO A 184 15.71 -17.70 -15.97
N THR A 185 16.32 -18.87 -16.19
CA THR A 185 15.97 -20.14 -15.55
C THR A 185 16.21 -20.16 -14.04
N ASP A 186 17.16 -19.36 -13.55
CA ASP A 186 17.52 -19.30 -12.12
C ASP A 186 16.43 -18.61 -11.30
N LEU A 187 15.59 -17.80 -11.94
CA LEU A 187 14.47 -17.13 -11.29
C LEU A 187 13.27 -18.05 -11.04
N VAL A 188 13.14 -19.14 -11.81
CA VAL A 188 11.96 -20.02 -11.75
C VAL A 188 11.80 -20.63 -10.35
N PRO A 189 12.80 -21.27 -9.73
CA PRO A 189 12.64 -21.87 -8.42
C PRO A 189 12.35 -20.84 -7.32
N ILE A 190 12.91 -19.62 -7.44
CA ILE A 190 12.66 -18.53 -6.46
C ILE A 190 11.21 -18.03 -6.59
N VAL A 191 10.77 -17.77 -7.82
CA VAL A 191 9.39 -17.31 -8.06
C VAL A 191 8.39 -18.38 -7.67
N ASP A 192 8.61 -19.64 -8.05
CA ASP A 192 7.70 -20.74 -7.73
C ASP A 192 7.62 -21.03 -6.24
N GLY A 193 8.73 -20.92 -5.53
CA GLY A 193 8.82 -21.22 -4.10
C GLY A 193 8.14 -20.18 -3.20
N TYR A 194 8.10 -18.92 -3.62
CA TYR A 194 7.61 -17.83 -2.76
C TYR A 194 6.37 -17.09 -3.30
N TYR A 195 5.94 -17.39 -4.53
CA TYR A 195 4.72 -16.80 -5.06
C TYR A 195 3.51 -17.13 -4.18
N PRO A 196 2.65 -16.16 -3.85
CA PRO A 196 2.52 -14.82 -4.45
C PRO A 196 3.20 -13.67 -3.66
N ASP A 197 4.08 -13.94 -2.72
CA ASP A 197 4.76 -12.93 -1.90
C ASP A 197 5.93 -12.29 -2.66
N ILE A 198 5.65 -11.18 -3.36
CA ILE A 198 6.65 -10.46 -4.16
C ILE A 198 7.78 -9.90 -3.29
N ARG A 199 7.46 -9.45 -2.06
CA ARG A 199 8.46 -8.96 -1.11
C ARG A 199 9.48 -10.03 -0.79
N LYS A 200 9.01 -11.24 -0.50
CA LYS A 200 9.88 -12.38 -0.20
C LYS A 200 10.72 -12.81 -1.41
N ILE A 201 10.14 -12.77 -2.62
CA ILE A 201 10.87 -13.05 -3.86
C ILE A 201 12.02 -12.06 -4.04
N ILE A 202 11.78 -10.74 -3.91
CA ILE A 202 12.82 -9.70 -4.05
C ILE A 202 13.93 -9.90 -3.01
N ASN A 203 13.57 -10.12 -1.74
CA ASN A 203 14.54 -10.34 -0.67
C ASN A 203 15.40 -11.58 -0.89
N THR A 204 14.79 -12.67 -1.38
CA THR A 204 15.53 -13.91 -1.70
C THR A 204 16.49 -13.70 -2.86
N CYS A 205 16.08 -12.96 -3.90
CA CYS A 205 16.97 -12.61 -5.01
C CYS A 205 18.14 -11.75 -4.54
N GLN A 206 17.90 -10.74 -3.70
CA GLN A 206 18.97 -9.92 -3.13
C GLN A 206 19.95 -10.75 -2.31
N LEU A 207 19.45 -11.66 -1.47
CA LEU A 207 20.28 -12.54 -0.65
C LEU A 207 21.16 -13.48 -1.51
N ALA A 208 20.60 -14.06 -2.58
CA ALA A 208 21.34 -14.89 -3.51
C ALA A 208 22.48 -14.13 -4.19
N CYS A 209 22.25 -12.88 -4.59
CA CYS A 209 23.27 -12.03 -5.20
C CYS A 209 24.41 -11.65 -4.25
N VAL A 210 24.11 -11.38 -2.97
CA VAL A 210 25.14 -11.07 -1.94
C VAL A 210 25.97 -12.29 -1.59
N GLY A 211 25.39 -13.51 -1.68
CA GLY A 211 26.07 -14.78 -1.37
C GLY A 211 27.05 -15.26 -2.46
N GLY A 212 27.08 -14.63 -3.62
CA GLY A 212 27.99 -15.00 -4.72
C GLY A 212 27.67 -16.37 -5.35
N VAL A 213 26.40 -16.79 -5.36
CA VAL A 213 25.93 -18.04 -5.98
C VAL A 213 25.19 -17.73 -7.27
#